data_dba2c023d566f7b1e1a2875eea1c2682
#
_entry.id   dba2c023d566f7b1e1a2875eea1c2682
#
_cell.length_a   1.000
_cell.length_b   1.000
_cell.length_c   1.000
_cell.angle_alpha   90.00
_cell.angle_beta   90.00
_cell.angle_gamma   90.00
#
_symmetry.space_group_name_H-M   'P 1'
#
loop_
_entity.id
_entity.type
_entity.pdbx_description
1 polymer ?
#
loop_
_entity_poly.entity_id
_entity_poly.type
_entity_poly.pdbx_seq_one_letter_code
_entity_poly.pdbx_strand_id
1 'polypeptide(L)'
;MKILIVVDMQNDFVTGSLGTKEAQAIVENVVCKIKETPAEQIYVTQDTHPEQYLQTKEGLHLPVAHCIEGTNGHCLCPAVEQALKEKQVDAARKIQKPTFGSMELIEKLRSDEKIVADSNLQIELVGLCTGICVLSNAILCKAAFPEADVIVDAAACACVTPASHDTALAAMKLCQIEVEKEGKEPWRN
;
A
#
# COMPACT_ATOMS: atom_id res chain seq x y z
N MET A 1 -15.25 11.96 -4.27
CA MET A 1 -13.78 12.01 -4.56
C MET A 1 -13.19 10.62 -4.42
N LYS A 2 -12.21 10.25 -5.24
CA LYS A 2 -11.48 8.97 -5.09
C LYS A 2 -10.04 9.24 -4.68
N ILE A 3 -9.59 8.67 -3.58
CA ILE A 3 -8.20 8.72 -3.11
C ILE A 3 -7.56 7.37 -3.44
N LEU A 4 -6.36 7.39 -4.01
CA LEU A 4 -5.52 6.21 -4.24
C LEU A 4 -4.39 6.17 -3.21
N ILE A 5 -4.26 5.07 -2.49
CA ILE A 5 -3.14 4.80 -1.58
C ILE A 5 -2.28 3.68 -2.18
N VAL A 6 -1.07 4.02 -2.58
CA VAL A 6 -0.06 3.08 -3.08
C VAL A 6 0.79 2.63 -1.89
N VAL A 7 0.64 1.36 -1.50
CA VAL A 7 1.23 0.83 -0.27
C VAL A 7 2.53 0.10 -0.57
N ASP A 8 3.63 0.62 -0.05
CA ASP A 8 4.94 -0.04 0.09
C ASP A 8 5.48 -0.73 -1.18
N MET A 9 5.34 -0.10 -2.34
CA MET A 9 5.85 -0.63 -3.60
C MET A 9 7.37 -0.42 -3.73
N GLN A 10 8.13 -0.93 -2.73
CA GLN A 10 9.58 -0.76 -2.56
C GLN A 10 10.37 -1.93 -3.13
N ASN A 11 11.66 -1.68 -3.44
CA ASN A 11 12.53 -2.68 -4.05
C ASN A 11 12.61 -3.96 -3.22
N ASP A 12 12.73 -3.87 -1.88
CA ASP A 12 12.85 -5.05 -1.03
C ASP A 12 11.61 -5.94 -1.07
N PHE A 13 10.42 -5.37 -1.27
CA PHE A 13 9.18 -6.14 -1.39
C PHE A 13 8.86 -6.61 -2.82
N VAL A 14 9.47 -5.99 -3.85
CA VAL A 14 9.22 -6.36 -5.25
C VAL A 14 10.26 -7.36 -5.75
N THR A 15 11.55 -7.04 -5.64
CA THR A 15 12.65 -7.85 -6.19
C THR A 15 13.77 -8.13 -5.20
N GLY A 16 13.76 -7.49 -4.04
CA GLY A 16 14.82 -7.58 -3.01
C GLY A 16 14.59 -8.69 -1.99
N SER A 17 14.96 -8.43 -0.75
CA SER A 17 15.06 -9.44 0.32
C SER A 17 13.75 -10.16 0.65
N LEU A 18 12.61 -9.52 0.44
CA LEU A 18 11.26 -10.07 0.63
C LEU A 18 10.46 -10.11 -0.69
N GLY A 19 11.14 -9.99 -1.83
CA GLY A 19 10.53 -9.97 -3.15
C GLY A 19 9.88 -11.31 -3.53
N THR A 20 8.75 -11.25 -4.24
CA THR A 20 8.04 -12.42 -4.76
C THR A 20 7.70 -12.25 -6.24
N LYS A 21 7.39 -13.35 -6.92
CA LYS A 21 6.90 -13.30 -8.32
C LYS A 21 5.54 -12.60 -8.41
N GLU A 22 4.70 -12.80 -7.40
CA GLU A 22 3.39 -12.18 -7.26
C GLU A 22 3.52 -10.65 -7.12
N ALA A 23 4.46 -10.18 -6.30
CA ALA A 23 4.75 -8.76 -6.13
C ALA A 23 5.24 -8.11 -7.43
N GLN A 24 6.10 -8.81 -8.18
CA GLN A 24 6.57 -8.33 -9.48
C GLN A 24 5.43 -8.25 -10.52
N ALA A 25 4.52 -9.22 -10.51
CA ALA A 25 3.43 -9.29 -11.48
C ALA A 25 2.42 -8.15 -11.35
N ILE A 26 2.23 -7.57 -10.14
CA ILE A 26 1.26 -6.48 -9.92
C ILE A 26 1.81 -5.09 -10.28
N VAL A 27 3.10 -4.92 -10.51
CA VAL A 27 3.74 -3.60 -10.71
C VAL A 27 3.06 -2.81 -11.82
N GLU A 28 2.75 -3.45 -12.95
CA GLU A 28 2.10 -2.77 -14.08
C GLU A 28 0.69 -2.29 -13.71
N ASN A 29 -0.09 -3.08 -13.00
CA ASN A 29 -1.42 -2.70 -12.54
C ASN A 29 -1.37 -1.50 -11.58
N VAL A 30 -0.41 -1.46 -10.65
CA VAL A 30 -0.19 -0.32 -9.76
C VAL A 30 0.19 0.93 -10.56
N VAL A 31 1.08 0.80 -11.54
CA VAL A 31 1.46 1.91 -12.45
C VAL A 31 0.25 2.44 -13.22
N CYS A 32 -0.61 1.56 -13.74
CA CYS A 32 -1.85 1.97 -14.40
C CYS A 32 -2.75 2.78 -13.47
N LYS A 33 -2.96 2.33 -12.23
CA LYS A 33 -3.75 3.07 -11.21
C LYS A 33 -3.17 4.45 -10.94
N ILE A 34 -1.85 4.57 -10.80
CA ILE A 34 -1.18 5.87 -10.62
C ILE A 34 -1.46 6.78 -11.82
N LYS A 35 -1.33 6.28 -13.05
CA LYS A 35 -1.54 7.07 -14.27
C LYS A 35 -2.99 7.54 -14.43
N GLU A 36 -3.96 6.75 -14.00
CA GLU A 36 -5.39 7.05 -14.09
C GLU A 36 -5.87 8.03 -13.01
N THR A 37 -5.15 8.16 -11.88
CA THR A 37 -5.55 8.98 -10.74
C THR A 37 -4.94 10.39 -10.82
N PRO A 38 -5.69 11.47 -10.51
CA PRO A 38 -5.13 12.81 -10.37
C PRO A 38 -4.04 12.87 -9.28
N ALA A 39 -2.97 13.64 -9.52
CA ALA A 39 -1.79 13.66 -8.63
C ALA A 39 -2.14 14.05 -7.18
N GLU A 40 -3.06 14.98 -7.01
CA GLU A 40 -3.53 15.48 -5.72
C GLU A 40 -4.40 14.47 -4.95
N GLN A 41 -4.75 13.36 -5.56
CA GLN A 41 -5.54 12.27 -4.95
C GLN A 41 -4.67 11.03 -4.66
N ILE A 42 -3.36 11.08 -4.93
CA ILE A 42 -2.45 9.95 -4.72
C ILE A 42 -1.68 10.15 -3.41
N TYR A 43 -1.70 9.14 -2.55
CA TYR A 43 -0.84 9.00 -1.39
C TYR A 43 0.01 7.74 -1.54
N VAL A 44 1.21 7.77 -1.00
CA VAL A 44 2.16 6.65 -1.07
C VAL A 44 2.68 6.37 0.32
N THR A 45 2.72 5.10 0.74
CA THR A 45 3.44 4.72 1.94
C THR A 45 4.77 4.04 1.59
N GLN A 46 5.75 4.21 2.44
CA GLN A 46 7.04 3.51 2.38
C GLN A 46 7.36 2.97 3.76
N ASP A 47 7.48 1.67 3.86
CA ASP A 47 7.98 1.02 5.05
C ASP A 47 9.41 1.46 5.31
N THR A 48 9.73 1.84 6.55
CA THR A 48 11.01 2.51 6.86
C THR A 48 11.55 2.03 8.20
N HIS A 49 12.65 1.31 8.13
CA HIS A 49 13.29 0.74 9.31
C HIS A 49 14.68 1.33 9.58
N PRO A 50 15.08 1.40 10.84
CA PRO A 50 16.43 1.79 11.22
C PRO A 50 17.44 0.67 10.91
N GLU A 51 18.73 1.01 10.86
CA GLU A 51 19.82 0.05 10.69
C GLU A 51 19.76 -1.12 11.69
N GLN A 52 19.26 -0.84 12.91
CA GLN A 52 19.12 -1.83 14.00
C GLN A 52 17.82 -2.66 13.90
N TYR A 53 17.18 -2.73 12.75
CA TYR A 53 15.92 -3.46 12.54
C TYR A 53 15.87 -4.84 13.21
N LEU A 54 16.93 -5.64 13.07
CA LEU A 54 16.99 -7.00 13.66
C LEU A 54 16.91 -7.03 15.19
N GLN A 55 17.07 -5.90 15.86
CA GLN A 55 16.94 -5.76 17.32
C GLN A 55 15.54 -5.29 17.74
N THR A 56 14.68 -4.94 16.78
CA THR A 56 13.29 -4.54 17.05
C THR A 56 12.41 -5.76 17.30
N LYS A 57 11.23 -5.54 17.88
CA LYS A 57 10.24 -6.62 18.04
C LYS A 57 9.84 -7.24 16.72
N GLU A 58 9.69 -6.45 15.67
CA GLU A 58 9.38 -6.93 14.34
C GLU A 58 10.54 -7.76 13.77
N GLY A 59 11.77 -7.28 13.86
CA GLY A 59 12.96 -7.99 13.40
C GLY A 59 13.22 -9.30 14.13
N LEU A 60 12.75 -9.45 15.39
CA LEU A 60 12.79 -10.72 16.10
C LEU A 60 11.79 -11.75 15.56
N HIS A 61 10.66 -11.32 14.99
CA HIS A 61 9.65 -12.18 14.39
C HIS A 61 9.91 -12.43 12.90
N LEU A 62 10.46 -11.45 12.20
CA LEU A 62 10.86 -11.52 10.79
C LEU A 62 12.35 -11.15 10.67
N PRO A 63 13.28 -12.09 10.89
CA PRO A 63 14.73 -11.80 10.94
C PRO A 63 15.34 -11.62 9.54
N VAL A 64 14.71 -10.79 8.71
CA VAL A 64 15.15 -10.42 7.36
C VAL A 64 15.20 -8.90 7.31
N ALA A 65 16.39 -8.32 7.30
CA ALA A 65 16.55 -6.87 7.15
C ALA A 65 15.97 -6.42 5.81
N HIS A 66 15.08 -5.44 5.85
CA HIS A 66 14.41 -4.89 4.68
C HIS A 66 14.04 -3.43 4.91
N CYS A 67 13.86 -2.70 3.84
CA CYS A 67 13.44 -1.29 3.84
C CYS A 67 14.23 -0.42 4.84
N ILE A 68 15.53 -0.72 5.01
CA ILE A 68 16.42 0.07 5.85
C ILE A 68 16.60 1.46 5.24
N GLU A 69 16.35 2.49 6.01
CA GLU A 69 16.43 3.89 5.56
C GLU A 69 17.75 4.20 4.83
N GLY A 70 17.66 4.86 3.69
CA GLY A 70 18.83 5.23 2.86
C GLY A 70 19.39 4.12 1.97
N THR A 71 18.86 2.87 2.05
CA THR A 71 19.29 1.78 1.17
C THR A 71 18.49 1.74 -0.14
N ASN A 72 19.02 1.03 -1.14
CA ASN A 72 18.29 0.78 -2.37
C ASN A 72 16.99 -0.02 -2.13
N GLY A 73 16.98 -0.92 -1.16
CA GLY A 73 15.81 -1.72 -0.79
C GLY A 73 14.64 -0.85 -0.31
N HIS A 74 14.93 0.23 0.41
CA HIS A 74 13.96 1.22 0.88
C HIS A 74 13.34 2.06 -0.25
N CYS A 75 14.05 2.26 -1.37
CA CYS A 75 13.51 3.02 -2.49
C CYS A 75 12.28 2.36 -3.11
N LEU A 76 11.34 3.16 -3.63
CA LEU A 76 10.26 2.64 -4.47
C LEU A 76 10.81 1.92 -5.69
N CYS A 77 10.12 0.89 -6.16
CA CYS A 77 10.52 0.21 -7.38
C CYS A 77 10.50 1.19 -8.58
N PRO A 78 11.45 1.06 -9.53
CA PRO A 78 11.69 2.09 -10.55
C PRO A 78 10.46 2.49 -11.38
N ALA A 79 9.60 1.52 -11.73
CA ALA A 79 8.41 1.78 -12.55
C ALA A 79 7.37 2.63 -11.78
N VAL A 80 7.18 2.37 -10.48
CA VAL A 80 6.27 3.14 -9.63
C VAL A 80 6.83 4.53 -9.38
N GLU A 81 8.12 4.64 -9.02
CA GLU A 81 8.77 5.95 -8.81
C GLU A 81 8.70 6.82 -10.08
N GLN A 82 8.92 6.23 -11.26
CA GLN A 82 8.81 6.94 -12.53
C GLN A 82 7.39 7.44 -12.79
N ALA A 83 6.37 6.60 -12.58
CA ALA A 83 4.97 6.98 -12.75
C ALA A 83 4.56 8.14 -11.82
N LEU A 84 4.99 8.09 -10.55
CA LEU A 84 4.74 9.16 -9.58
C LEU A 84 5.42 10.48 -9.97
N LYS A 85 6.64 10.42 -10.51
CA LYS A 85 7.38 11.60 -11.03
C LYS A 85 6.69 12.20 -12.25
N GLU A 86 6.27 11.37 -13.20
CA GLU A 86 5.55 11.82 -14.40
C GLU A 86 4.22 12.49 -14.04
N LYS A 87 3.54 11.99 -13.01
CA LYS A 87 2.31 12.58 -12.46
C LYS A 87 2.59 13.83 -11.61
N GLN A 88 3.84 14.12 -11.23
CA GLN A 88 4.23 15.20 -10.33
C GLN A 88 3.56 15.11 -8.95
N VAL A 89 3.46 13.89 -8.41
CA VAL A 89 2.90 13.68 -7.07
C VAL A 89 3.79 14.37 -6.04
N ASP A 90 3.18 15.20 -5.19
CA ASP A 90 3.86 15.96 -4.16
C ASP A 90 4.61 15.04 -3.18
N ALA A 91 5.84 15.40 -2.86
CA ALA A 91 6.65 14.67 -1.88
C ALA A 91 5.98 14.60 -0.49
N ALA A 92 5.20 15.60 -0.10
CA ALA A 92 4.43 15.61 1.14
C ALA A 92 3.36 14.52 1.21
N ARG A 93 3.02 13.89 0.09
CA ARG A 93 2.08 12.75 0.00
C ARG A 93 2.77 11.39 0.06
N LYS A 94 4.11 11.37 0.12
CA LYS A 94 4.90 10.17 0.38
C LYS A 94 5.19 10.08 1.89
N ILE A 95 4.61 9.07 2.54
CA ILE A 95 4.63 8.89 3.99
C ILE A 95 5.56 7.74 4.34
N GLN A 96 6.60 8.01 5.10
CA GLN A 96 7.44 6.98 5.69
C GLN A 96 6.77 6.45 6.96
N LYS A 97 6.69 5.14 7.11
CA LYS A 97 6.05 4.50 8.27
C LYS A 97 6.94 3.42 8.87
N PRO A 98 7.10 3.38 10.20
CA PRO A 98 7.87 2.34 10.89
C PRO A 98 6.99 1.16 11.34
N THR A 99 5.76 1.06 10.87
CA THR A 99 4.74 0.08 11.30
C THR A 99 3.88 -0.33 10.11
N PHE A 100 3.18 -1.46 10.21
CA PHE A 100 2.34 -1.97 9.11
C PHE A 100 1.28 -0.97 8.64
N GLY A 101 0.50 -0.41 9.57
CA GLY A 101 -0.43 0.69 9.27
C GLY A 101 0.20 2.04 9.63
N SER A 102 -0.18 3.10 8.92
CA SER A 102 0.34 4.45 9.12
C SER A 102 -0.70 5.37 9.76
N MET A 103 -0.46 5.76 11.02
CA MET A 103 -1.26 6.80 11.66
C MET A 103 -1.05 8.16 11.00
N GLU A 104 0.18 8.47 10.55
CA GLU A 104 0.47 9.71 9.83
C GLU A 104 -0.33 9.83 8.53
N LEU A 105 -0.51 8.73 7.78
CA LEU A 105 -1.38 8.70 6.61
C LEU A 105 -2.80 9.12 6.99
N ILE A 106 -3.33 8.57 8.07
CA ILE A 106 -4.69 8.89 8.54
C ILE A 106 -4.79 10.35 8.97
N GLU A 107 -3.79 10.88 9.68
CA GLU A 107 -3.74 12.28 10.08
C GLU A 107 -3.71 13.22 8.86
N LYS A 108 -2.91 12.89 7.84
CA LYS A 108 -2.87 13.65 6.58
C LYS A 108 -4.20 13.63 5.85
N LEU A 109 -4.85 12.48 5.72
CA LEU A 109 -6.17 12.37 5.09
C LEU A 109 -7.22 13.18 5.87
N ARG A 110 -7.20 13.13 7.20
CA ARG A 110 -8.13 13.87 8.06
C ARG A 110 -7.86 15.37 8.11
N SER A 111 -6.66 15.81 7.80
CA SER A 111 -6.33 17.24 7.74
C SER A 111 -6.73 17.91 6.42
N ASP A 112 -7.08 17.15 5.40
CA ASP A 112 -7.60 17.70 4.13
C ASP A 112 -9.12 17.88 4.22
N GLU A 113 -9.55 19.13 4.35
CA GLU A 113 -10.96 19.49 4.47
C GLU A 113 -11.81 18.99 3.29
N LYS A 114 -11.23 18.89 2.09
CA LYS A 114 -11.94 18.40 0.90
C LYS A 114 -12.23 16.91 1.01
N ILE A 115 -11.31 16.13 1.60
CA ILE A 115 -11.50 14.71 1.84
C ILE A 115 -12.58 14.52 2.91
N VAL A 116 -12.46 15.24 4.03
CA VAL A 116 -13.40 15.09 5.15
C VAL A 116 -14.81 15.53 4.81
N ALA A 117 -14.97 16.54 3.95
CA ALA A 117 -16.28 17.07 3.54
C ALA A 117 -16.97 16.25 2.43
N ASP A 118 -16.28 15.28 1.82
CA ASP A 118 -16.85 14.54 0.68
C ASP A 118 -17.71 13.36 1.15
N SER A 119 -19.03 13.52 1.00
CA SER A 119 -20.02 12.48 1.35
C SER A 119 -19.96 11.23 0.44
N ASN A 120 -19.23 11.29 -0.67
CA ASN A 120 -19.02 10.17 -1.61
C ASN A 120 -17.54 9.78 -1.68
N LEU A 121 -16.85 9.86 -0.56
CA LEU A 121 -15.44 9.53 -0.47
C LEU A 121 -15.20 8.04 -0.76
N GLN A 122 -14.31 7.77 -1.69
CA GLN A 122 -13.76 6.44 -1.96
C GLN A 122 -12.26 6.44 -1.66
N ILE A 123 -11.80 5.43 -0.94
CA ILE A 123 -10.37 5.24 -0.61
C ILE A 123 -9.95 3.89 -1.16
N GLU A 124 -9.22 3.89 -2.28
CA GLU A 124 -8.71 2.69 -2.92
C GLU A 124 -7.28 2.43 -2.49
N LEU A 125 -6.99 1.20 -2.07
CA LEU A 125 -5.64 0.75 -1.70
C LEU A 125 -5.13 -0.29 -2.71
N VAL A 126 -3.84 -0.13 -3.07
CA VAL A 126 -3.09 -1.06 -3.94
C VAL A 126 -1.69 -1.26 -3.37
N GLY A 127 -1.02 -2.35 -3.70
CA GLY A 127 0.39 -2.58 -3.33
C GLY A 127 0.63 -3.78 -2.42
N LEU A 128 1.57 -3.67 -1.50
CA LEU A 128 2.18 -4.77 -0.76
C LEU A 128 2.21 -4.54 0.76
N CYS A 129 2.15 -5.59 1.60
CA CYS A 129 1.57 -6.88 1.23
C CYS A 129 0.09 -6.87 1.59
N THR A 130 -0.75 -7.56 0.80
CA THR A 130 -2.22 -7.58 0.99
C THR A 130 -2.63 -7.85 2.43
N GLY A 131 -2.05 -8.86 3.07
CA GLY A 131 -2.41 -9.31 4.42
C GLY A 131 -1.67 -8.60 5.56
N ILE A 132 -0.82 -7.62 5.27
CA ILE A 132 0.01 -6.93 6.26
C ILE A 132 -0.24 -5.42 6.14
N CYS A 133 0.54 -4.70 5.35
CA CYS A 133 0.46 -3.24 5.26
C CYS A 133 -0.82 -2.77 4.57
N VAL A 134 -1.28 -3.45 3.50
CA VAL A 134 -2.55 -3.08 2.83
C VAL A 134 -3.73 -3.28 3.76
N LEU A 135 -3.86 -4.46 4.38
CA LEU A 135 -4.91 -4.75 5.36
C LEU A 135 -4.89 -3.75 6.53
N SER A 136 -3.71 -3.49 7.11
CA SER A 136 -3.58 -2.59 8.25
C SER A 136 -4.02 -1.16 7.91
N ASN A 137 -3.59 -0.63 6.77
CA ASN A 137 -4.02 0.71 6.32
C ASN A 137 -5.50 0.75 5.93
N ALA A 138 -6.05 -0.30 5.30
CA ALA A 138 -7.45 -0.38 4.96
C ALA A 138 -8.35 -0.36 6.22
N ILE A 139 -7.98 -1.09 7.27
CA ILE A 139 -8.69 -1.07 8.57
C ILE A 139 -8.61 0.32 9.22
N LEU A 140 -7.44 0.95 9.19
CA LEU A 140 -7.29 2.32 9.71
C LEU A 140 -8.15 3.32 8.94
N CYS A 141 -8.18 3.23 7.59
CA CYS A 141 -9.05 4.06 6.76
C CYS A 141 -10.52 3.84 7.11
N LYS A 142 -10.98 2.58 7.23
CA LYS A 142 -12.36 2.26 7.61
C LYS A 142 -12.74 2.78 8.99
N ALA A 143 -11.82 2.72 9.95
CA ALA A 143 -12.02 3.27 11.30
C ALA A 143 -12.06 4.81 11.32
N ALA A 144 -11.23 5.45 10.49
CA ALA A 144 -11.13 6.92 10.44
C ALA A 144 -12.26 7.57 9.61
N PHE A 145 -12.76 6.87 8.59
CA PHE A 145 -13.79 7.30 7.65
C PHE A 145 -14.87 6.22 7.51
N PRO A 146 -15.73 6.03 8.52
CA PRO A 146 -16.67 4.91 8.56
C PRO A 146 -17.70 4.94 7.42
N GLU A 147 -18.01 6.13 6.90
CA GLU A 147 -18.98 6.32 5.80
C GLU A 147 -18.33 6.27 4.41
N ALA A 148 -16.98 6.20 4.32
CA ALA A 148 -16.30 6.08 3.04
C ALA A 148 -16.35 4.64 2.51
N ASP A 149 -16.38 4.52 1.18
CA ASP A 149 -16.11 3.26 0.49
C ASP A 149 -14.60 2.99 0.53
N VAL A 150 -14.18 2.08 1.40
CA VAL A 150 -12.79 1.60 1.43
C VAL A 150 -12.66 0.39 0.53
N ILE A 151 -11.83 0.48 -0.50
CA ILE A 151 -11.73 -0.48 -1.60
C ILE A 151 -10.31 -1.02 -1.67
N VAL A 152 -10.14 -2.32 -1.90
CA VAL A 152 -8.84 -2.95 -2.21
C VAL A 152 -8.95 -3.60 -3.59
N ASP A 153 -8.11 -3.17 -4.54
CA ASP A 153 -8.00 -3.79 -5.86
C ASP A 153 -7.08 -5.01 -5.78
N ALA A 154 -7.68 -6.20 -5.71
CA ALA A 154 -6.94 -7.46 -5.56
C ALA A 154 -5.95 -7.69 -6.70
N ALA A 155 -6.27 -7.27 -7.94
CA ALA A 155 -5.39 -7.43 -9.10
C ALA A 155 -4.17 -6.48 -9.07
N ALA A 156 -4.17 -5.48 -8.20
CA ALA A 156 -3.05 -4.57 -7.95
C ALA A 156 -2.43 -4.78 -6.56
N CYS A 157 -2.73 -5.92 -5.91
CA CYS A 157 -2.17 -6.32 -4.61
C CYS A 157 -1.55 -7.72 -4.69
N ALA A 158 -0.53 -7.97 -3.87
CA ALA A 158 0.05 -9.29 -3.67
C ALA A 158 0.46 -9.49 -2.20
N CYS A 159 0.57 -10.75 -1.79
CA CYS A 159 1.02 -11.11 -0.45
C CYS A 159 2.21 -12.07 -0.52
N VAL A 160 2.70 -12.50 0.64
CA VAL A 160 3.82 -13.47 0.76
C VAL A 160 3.53 -14.76 -0.01
N THR A 161 2.26 -15.21 0.00
CA THR A 161 1.79 -16.34 -0.79
C THR A 161 0.37 -16.05 -1.34
N PRO A 162 -0.05 -16.74 -2.43
CA PRO A 162 -1.44 -16.67 -2.90
C PRO A 162 -2.46 -16.98 -1.81
N ALA A 163 -2.21 -17.98 -0.99
CA ALA A 163 -3.12 -18.38 0.10
C ALA A 163 -3.27 -17.28 1.18
N SER A 164 -2.17 -16.60 1.55
CA SER A 164 -2.23 -15.48 2.49
C SER A 164 -2.93 -14.26 1.90
N HIS A 165 -2.81 -14.05 0.59
CA HIS A 165 -3.59 -13.02 -0.12
C HIS A 165 -5.09 -13.29 -0.02
N ASP A 166 -5.54 -14.50 -0.36
CA ASP A 166 -6.96 -14.88 -0.32
C ASP A 166 -7.55 -14.77 1.10
N THR A 167 -6.77 -15.23 2.09
CA THR A 167 -7.15 -15.10 3.51
C THR A 167 -7.35 -13.64 3.91
N ALA A 168 -6.44 -12.76 3.49
CA ALA A 168 -6.53 -11.33 3.78
C ALA A 168 -7.75 -10.68 3.12
N LEU A 169 -8.02 -10.98 1.85
CA LEU A 169 -9.20 -10.46 1.16
C LEU A 169 -10.50 -10.92 1.84
N ALA A 170 -10.55 -12.18 2.28
CA ALA A 170 -11.70 -12.69 3.03
C ALA A 170 -11.90 -11.93 4.36
N ALA A 171 -10.81 -11.65 5.10
CA ALA A 171 -10.86 -10.88 6.34
C ALA A 171 -11.30 -9.43 6.09
N MET A 172 -10.84 -8.78 5.03
CA MET A 172 -11.24 -7.43 4.65
C MET A 172 -12.75 -7.31 4.41
N LYS A 173 -13.33 -8.28 3.71
CA LYS A 173 -14.80 -8.33 3.46
C LYS A 173 -15.61 -8.40 4.76
N LEU A 174 -15.13 -9.13 5.78
CA LEU A 174 -15.77 -9.16 7.10
C LEU A 174 -15.76 -7.79 7.78
N CYS A 175 -14.75 -6.97 7.48
CA CYS A 175 -14.60 -5.60 8.00
C CYS A 175 -15.30 -4.55 7.11
N GLN A 176 -16.17 -4.97 6.17
CA GLN A 176 -16.87 -4.09 5.22
C GLN A 176 -15.92 -3.28 4.32
N ILE A 177 -14.76 -3.82 4.02
CA ILE A 177 -13.85 -3.31 2.99
C ILE A 177 -14.22 -4.00 1.69
N GLU A 178 -14.47 -3.22 0.65
CA GLU A 178 -14.80 -3.75 -0.67
C GLU A 178 -13.55 -4.32 -1.35
N VAL A 179 -13.71 -5.49 -1.99
CA VAL A 179 -12.62 -6.15 -2.71
C VAL A 179 -13.00 -6.22 -4.18
N GLU A 180 -12.29 -5.45 -5.00
CA GLU A 180 -12.44 -5.47 -6.45
C GLU A 180 -11.47 -6.45 -7.12
N LYS A 181 -11.83 -6.95 -8.29
CA LYS A 181 -11.01 -7.78 -9.19
C LYS A 181 -10.38 -9.02 -8.55
N GLU A 182 -11.00 -9.57 -7.49
CA GLU A 182 -10.60 -10.85 -6.91
C GLU A 182 -10.67 -11.95 -7.98
N GLY A 183 -9.66 -12.82 -8.04
CA GLY A 183 -9.51 -13.87 -9.05
C GLY A 183 -8.99 -13.37 -10.41
N LYS A 184 -8.64 -12.07 -10.53
CA LYS A 184 -8.06 -11.48 -11.75
C LYS A 184 -6.61 -11.01 -11.53
N GLU A 185 -6.00 -11.47 -10.47
CA GLU A 185 -4.61 -11.14 -10.16
C GLU A 185 -3.68 -11.73 -11.25
N PRO A 186 -2.71 -10.94 -11.76
CA PRO A 186 -1.91 -11.32 -12.93
C PRO A 186 -1.03 -12.56 -12.71
N TRP A 187 -0.79 -12.93 -11.46
CA TRP A 187 0.01 -14.10 -11.08
C TRP A 187 -0.82 -15.40 -10.92
N ARG A 188 -2.14 -15.36 -11.12
CA ARG A 188 -3.00 -16.57 -11.07
C ARG A 188 -3.08 -17.35 -12.37
N ASN A 189 -2.53 -16.82 -13.45
CA ASN A 189 -2.57 -17.43 -14.79
C ASN A 189 -1.34 -18.31 -15.07
#